data_f809dfc1eac046ec77bf9f8d9c1916ea
#
_entry.id   f809dfc1eac046ec77bf9f8d9c1916ea
#
_cell.length_a   1.000
_cell.length_b   1.000
_cell.length_c   1.000
_cell.angle_alpha   90.00
_cell.angle_beta   90.00
_cell.angle_gamma   90.00
#
_symmetry.space_group_name_H-M   'P 1'
#
loop_
_entity.id
_entity.type
_entity.pdbx_description
1 polymer ?
#
loop_
_entity_poly.entity_id
_entity_poly.type
_entity_poly.pdbx_seq_one_letter_code
_entity_poly.pdbx_strand_id
1 'polypeptide(L)'
;MPTTGNVDPTLGEGHWKSHFRHEGEIAQPGYHRLFLEDYGIWVEQTATDRTGFYRLTFTRDAEAGILLNLGGYLASTTMCNARVQRVGEHEIEGSFDTYGRHWGGPENVRVYFVVRFDRPFDRLDGWVGTRRYSGIDSLEGSSEITRRHPREALSYLDSPTSGVAAHYGVRTGDRIHVRTAVSYVSTENARENLTHDATTWDFDAVRRAAEARWNDVLGRIEVEGGAEEQMRTFYSCLYRSVLFPRKFYEVTASGEIMHYSPYNGEVLPGYMYTDTGFWDTFRSLFPLLNLVYPSVNAEIQQGLANTARESGFLPEWASPGHRGCMVGNNSASVVATRSSRASRPKRSGRRSTRP
;
A
#
# COMPACT_ATOMS: atom_id res chain seq x y z
N MET A 1 5.14 5.48 -12.63
CA MET A 1 5.01 6.88 -13.05
C MET A 1 4.70 6.91 -14.54
N PRO A 2 3.55 7.40 -15.01
CA PRO A 2 3.31 7.60 -16.43
C PRO A 2 3.99 8.88 -16.94
N THR A 3 4.50 8.82 -18.16
CA THR A 3 5.22 9.91 -18.81
C THR A 3 4.87 9.99 -20.30
N THR A 4 5.18 11.10 -20.95
CA THR A 4 5.16 11.25 -22.40
C THR A 4 6.45 11.88 -22.89
N GLY A 5 6.85 11.56 -24.13
CA GLY A 5 8.09 12.04 -24.73
C GLY A 5 9.32 11.25 -24.26
N ASN A 6 10.47 11.76 -24.57
CA ASN A 6 11.75 11.08 -24.28
C ASN A 6 12.19 11.39 -22.84
N VAL A 7 11.87 10.49 -21.92
CA VAL A 7 12.31 10.57 -20.52
C VAL A 7 13.51 9.64 -20.30
N ASP A 8 14.56 10.18 -19.67
CA ASP A 8 15.72 9.39 -19.27
C ASP A 8 15.64 8.95 -17.81
N PRO A 9 15.23 7.70 -17.53
CA PRO A 9 15.09 7.23 -16.17
C PRO A 9 16.44 7.06 -15.43
N THR A 10 17.56 7.04 -16.14
CA THR A 10 18.89 6.88 -15.55
C THR A 10 19.38 8.12 -14.83
N LEU A 11 18.75 9.27 -15.04
CA LEU A 11 19.11 10.53 -14.39
C LEU A 11 18.56 10.66 -12.96
N GLY A 12 17.71 9.71 -12.53
CA GLY A 12 17.11 9.70 -11.20
C GLY A 12 15.69 10.29 -11.18
N GLU A 13 15.03 10.14 -10.04
CA GLU A 13 13.60 10.45 -9.87
C GLU A 13 13.29 11.94 -10.08
N GLY A 14 14.21 12.82 -9.78
CA GLY A 14 14.07 14.26 -10.00
C GLY A 14 13.82 14.66 -11.45
N HIS A 15 14.26 13.82 -12.40
CA HIS A 15 14.18 14.10 -13.84
C HIS A 15 12.90 13.56 -14.52
N TRP A 16 12.10 12.77 -13.82
CA TRP A 16 10.81 12.26 -14.34
C TRP A 16 9.62 12.52 -13.41
N LYS A 17 9.77 13.42 -12.43
CA LYS A 17 8.67 14.02 -11.68
C LYS A 17 7.83 14.94 -12.59
N SER A 18 6.64 15.28 -12.17
CA SER A 18 5.78 16.25 -12.85
C SER A 18 5.21 17.26 -11.88
N HIS A 19 4.99 18.48 -12.37
CA HIS A 19 4.19 19.47 -11.69
C HIS A 19 2.71 19.07 -11.74
N PHE A 20 1.98 19.47 -10.74
CA PHE A 20 0.51 19.38 -10.71
C PHE A 20 -0.07 20.55 -9.91
N ARG A 21 -1.35 20.81 -10.05
CA ARG A 21 -2.05 21.86 -9.32
C ARG A 21 -3.21 21.29 -8.54
N HIS A 22 -3.41 21.81 -7.33
CA HIS A 22 -4.48 21.38 -6.44
C HIS A 22 -5.89 21.71 -6.95
N GLU A 23 -6.06 22.73 -7.84
CA GLU A 23 -7.34 23.06 -8.44
C GLU A 23 -7.90 21.92 -9.31
N GLY A 24 -7.03 21.07 -9.87
CA GLY A 24 -7.41 19.89 -10.65
C GLY A 24 -7.44 18.59 -9.84
N GLU A 25 -6.95 18.62 -8.61
CA GLU A 25 -6.84 17.43 -7.76
C GLU A 25 -8.18 17.08 -7.10
N ILE A 26 -8.46 15.79 -7.05
CA ILE A 26 -9.51 15.22 -6.19
C ILE A 26 -8.86 14.20 -5.29
N ALA A 27 -8.96 14.39 -3.98
CA ALA A 27 -8.49 13.44 -2.97
C ALA A 27 -9.63 13.13 -2.00
N GLN A 28 -10.13 11.89 -2.04
CA GLN A 28 -11.20 11.41 -1.18
C GLN A 28 -10.99 9.93 -0.84
N PRO A 29 -11.62 9.40 0.21
CA PRO A 29 -11.52 7.99 0.53
C PRO A 29 -11.87 7.10 -0.66
N GLY A 30 -10.93 6.22 -1.06
CA GLY A 30 -11.11 5.31 -2.18
C GLY A 30 -10.87 5.88 -3.58
N TYR A 31 -10.55 7.18 -3.72
CA TYR A 31 -10.29 7.77 -5.02
C TYR A 31 -9.34 8.95 -4.97
N HIS A 32 -8.39 8.98 -5.90
CA HIS A 32 -7.51 10.13 -6.12
C HIS A 32 -7.38 10.42 -7.61
N ARG A 33 -7.38 11.70 -7.98
CA ARG A 33 -7.15 12.17 -9.35
C ARG A 33 -6.26 13.40 -9.34
N LEU A 34 -5.29 13.44 -10.26
CA LEU A 34 -4.49 14.63 -10.52
C LEU A 34 -4.08 14.70 -11.99
N PHE A 35 -3.66 15.90 -12.42
CA PHE A 35 -3.14 16.13 -13.76
C PHE A 35 -1.63 16.34 -13.72
N LEU A 36 -0.88 15.52 -14.46
CA LEU A 36 0.56 15.64 -14.61
C LEU A 36 0.85 16.66 -15.73
N GLU A 37 1.16 17.91 -15.37
CA GLU A 37 1.27 19.03 -16.29
C GLU A 37 2.38 18.83 -17.33
N ASP A 38 3.55 18.33 -16.91
CA ASP A 38 4.69 18.15 -17.80
C ASP A 38 4.42 17.07 -18.87
N TYR A 39 3.57 16.11 -18.55
CA TYR A 39 3.29 14.96 -19.41
C TYR A 39 1.92 15.03 -20.10
N GLY A 40 1.03 15.93 -19.68
CA GLY A 40 -0.32 16.01 -20.22
C GLY A 40 -1.15 14.76 -19.97
N ILE A 41 -1.10 14.23 -18.75
CA ILE A 41 -1.78 12.98 -18.38
C ILE A 41 -2.66 13.20 -17.17
N TRP A 42 -3.95 12.87 -17.28
CA TRP A 42 -4.78 12.65 -16.11
C TRP A 42 -4.48 11.28 -15.51
N VAL A 43 -4.16 11.25 -14.24
CA VAL A 43 -3.98 10.05 -13.46
C VAL A 43 -5.09 9.91 -12.46
N GLU A 44 -5.88 8.87 -12.57
CA GLU A 44 -6.93 8.48 -11.62
C GLU A 44 -6.53 7.18 -10.94
N GLN A 45 -6.77 7.10 -9.64
CA GLN A 45 -6.37 5.97 -8.82
C GLN A 45 -7.52 5.55 -7.90
N THR A 46 -7.72 4.26 -7.78
CA THR A 46 -8.55 3.61 -6.77
C THR A 46 -7.88 2.32 -6.33
N ALA A 47 -8.39 1.65 -5.32
CA ALA A 47 -7.79 0.42 -4.82
C ALA A 47 -8.85 -0.51 -4.22
N THR A 48 -8.50 -1.79 -4.20
CA THR A 48 -9.11 -2.82 -3.36
C THR A 48 -8.23 -3.04 -2.13
N ASP A 49 -8.42 -4.13 -1.39
CA ASP A 49 -7.59 -4.44 -0.21
C ASP A 49 -6.10 -4.65 -0.58
N ARG A 50 -5.79 -5.19 -1.78
CA ARG A 50 -4.42 -5.59 -2.18
C ARG A 50 -4.02 -5.17 -3.60
N THR A 51 -4.95 -4.60 -4.36
CA THR A 51 -4.72 -4.22 -5.76
C THR A 51 -4.93 -2.73 -5.95
N GLY A 52 -3.91 -2.04 -6.47
CA GLY A 52 -4.03 -0.68 -6.98
C GLY A 52 -4.57 -0.71 -8.41
N PHE A 53 -5.48 0.20 -8.71
CA PHE A 53 -6.09 0.32 -10.02
C PHE A 53 -5.97 1.75 -10.53
N TYR A 54 -5.41 1.91 -11.73
CA TYR A 54 -5.11 3.22 -12.34
C TYR A 54 -5.82 3.35 -13.68
N ARG A 55 -6.29 4.58 -13.97
CA ARG A 55 -6.73 5.01 -15.29
C ARG A 55 -5.89 6.21 -15.72
N LEU A 56 -5.14 6.05 -16.80
CA LEU A 56 -4.28 7.06 -17.38
C LEU A 56 -4.97 7.59 -18.64
N THR A 57 -5.28 8.89 -18.69
CA THR A 57 -5.90 9.51 -19.87
C THR A 57 -4.94 10.53 -20.47
N PHE A 58 -4.57 10.32 -21.73
CA PHE A 58 -3.61 11.15 -22.45
C PHE A 58 -4.30 12.31 -23.16
N THR A 59 -3.75 13.53 -23.02
CA THR A 59 -4.35 14.74 -23.60
C THR A 59 -3.63 15.20 -24.88
N ARG A 60 -2.64 14.46 -25.35
CA ARG A 60 -1.88 14.73 -26.58
C ARG A 60 -1.38 13.42 -27.20
N ASP A 61 -1.13 13.47 -28.51
CA ASP A 61 -0.48 12.39 -29.25
C ASP A 61 0.98 12.34 -28.83
N ALA A 62 1.47 11.18 -28.41
CA ALA A 62 2.84 11.02 -27.94
C ALA A 62 3.28 9.54 -27.94
N GLU A 63 4.59 9.33 -27.81
CA GLU A 63 5.12 8.11 -27.24
C GLU A 63 5.02 8.24 -25.71
N ALA A 64 4.36 7.29 -25.06
CA ALA A 64 4.16 7.24 -23.62
C ALA A 64 4.99 6.14 -22.99
N GLY A 65 5.46 6.36 -21.76
CA GLY A 65 6.13 5.38 -20.93
C GLY A 65 5.42 5.22 -19.59
N ILE A 66 5.24 3.99 -19.13
CA ILE A 66 4.81 3.71 -17.75
C ILE A 66 5.99 3.12 -17.01
N LEU A 67 6.63 3.96 -16.18
CA LEU A 67 7.84 3.61 -15.45
C LEU A 67 7.50 2.91 -14.14
N LEU A 68 8.14 1.76 -13.89
CA LEU A 68 8.17 1.06 -12.62
C LEU A 68 9.57 1.24 -12.03
N ASN A 69 9.70 2.09 -11.01
CA ASN A 69 10.93 2.24 -10.27
C ASN A 69 11.03 1.14 -9.21
N LEU A 70 12.04 0.31 -9.30
CA LEU A 70 12.27 -0.87 -8.45
C LEU A 70 13.64 -0.82 -7.76
N GLY A 71 14.31 0.29 -7.86
CA GLY A 71 15.60 0.55 -7.21
C GLY A 71 15.76 2.03 -6.93
N GLY A 72 16.27 2.39 -5.79
CA GLY A 72 16.43 3.78 -5.37
C GLY A 72 15.97 4.00 -3.94
N TYR A 73 15.63 5.24 -3.63
CA TYR A 73 15.23 5.62 -2.28
C TYR A 73 13.73 5.84 -2.16
N LEU A 74 13.16 5.32 -1.10
CA LEU A 74 11.82 5.69 -0.64
C LEU A 74 11.95 6.16 0.81
N ALA A 75 12.01 7.47 1.01
CA ALA A 75 12.34 8.09 2.29
C ALA A 75 13.68 7.58 2.85
N SER A 76 13.72 6.91 3.99
CA SER A 76 14.94 6.32 4.56
C SER A 76 15.14 4.84 4.20
N THR A 77 14.32 4.32 3.30
CA THR A 77 14.40 2.94 2.82
C THR A 77 15.00 2.92 1.42
N THR A 78 15.90 1.99 1.15
CA THR A 78 16.48 1.75 -0.17
C THR A 78 15.82 0.54 -0.80
N MET A 79 15.46 0.64 -2.08
CA MET A 79 15.06 -0.50 -2.91
C MET A 79 16.26 -1.01 -3.70
N CYS A 80 16.43 -2.33 -3.76
CA CYS A 80 17.50 -2.99 -4.50
C CYS A 80 17.11 -4.41 -4.91
N ASN A 81 18.02 -5.13 -5.58
CA ASN A 81 17.81 -6.51 -6.01
C ASN A 81 16.53 -6.71 -6.84
N ALA A 82 16.17 -5.72 -7.66
CA ALA A 82 15.02 -5.82 -8.53
C ALA A 82 15.18 -7.00 -9.49
N ARG A 83 14.16 -7.81 -9.61
CA ARG A 83 14.02 -8.87 -10.60
C ARG A 83 12.72 -8.66 -11.34
N VAL A 84 12.78 -8.57 -12.64
CA VAL A 84 11.62 -8.33 -13.49
C VAL A 84 11.56 -9.36 -14.57
N GLN A 85 10.37 -9.87 -14.82
CA GLN A 85 10.07 -10.76 -15.93
C GLN A 85 8.86 -10.21 -16.70
N ARG A 86 8.98 -10.11 -18.00
CA ARG A 86 7.87 -9.90 -18.91
C ARG A 86 7.04 -11.19 -19.04
N VAL A 87 5.73 -11.07 -18.87
CA VAL A 87 4.79 -12.19 -19.05
C VAL A 87 3.83 -11.85 -20.18
N GLY A 88 4.24 -12.22 -21.41
CA GLY A 88 3.53 -11.84 -22.62
C GLY A 88 3.60 -10.34 -22.90
N GLU A 89 2.53 -9.78 -23.45
CA GLU A 89 2.47 -8.38 -23.92
C GLU A 89 1.70 -7.45 -22.98
N HIS A 90 1.05 -8.01 -21.96
CA HIS A 90 0.15 -7.30 -21.08
C HIS A 90 0.59 -7.29 -19.61
N GLU A 91 1.66 -8.00 -19.27
CA GLU A 91 1.98 -8.21 -17.87
C GLU A 91 3.48 -8.20 -17.59
N ILE A 92 3.82 -7.67 -16.44
CA ILE A 92 5.15 -7.64 -15.86
C ILE A 92 5.03 -8.14 -14.42
N GLU A 93 5.90 -9.05 -14.03
CA GLU A 93 5.99 -9.53 -12.67
C GLU A 93 7.43 -9.45 -12.15
N GLY A 94 7.59 -9.57 -10.84
CA GLY A 94 8.90 -9.57 -10.27
C GLY A 94 8.95 -9.38 -8.76
N SER A 95 10.12 -8.99 -8.29
CA SER A 95 10.37 -8.69 -6.89
C SER A 95 11.47 -7.65 -6.72
N PHE A 96 11.51 -7.05 -5.56
CA PHE A 96 12.63 -6.21 -5.10
C PHE A 96 12.76 -6.31 -3.59
N ASP A 97 13.94 -6.01 -3.08
CA ASP A 97 14.20 -5.95 -1.64
C ASP A 97 14.12 -4.49 -1.16
N THR A 98 13.47 -4.27 -0.03
CA THR A 98 13.51 -2.99 0.68
C THR A 98 14.49 -3.10 1.84
N TYR A 99 15.47 -2.20 1.86
CA TYR A 99 16.49 -2.14 2.90
C TYR A 99 16.39 -0.87 3.71
N GLY A 100 16.77 -0.99 4.96
CA GLY A 100 16.76 0.14 5.88
C GLY A 100 15.38 0.39 6.42
N ARG A 101 15.32 0.46 7.72
CA ARG A 101 14.11 0.79 8.38
C ARG A 101 14.30 1.99 9.19
N HIS A 102 13.27 2.74 9.24
CA HIS A 102 13.25 3.90 10.09
C HIS A 102 13.61 3.53 11.53
N TRP A 103 13.30 2.29 12.00
CA TRP A 103 13.17 2.09 13.44
C TRP A 103 13.37 0.67 13.97
N GLY A 104 13.98 -0.22 13.27
CA GLY A 104 14.23 -1.61 13.72
C GLY A 104 13.46 -2.70 12.94
N GLY A 105 13.72 -3.97 13.24
CA GLY A 105 13.14 -5.18 12.61
C GLY A 105 14.01 -5.75 11.49
N PRO A 106 13.55 -6.69 10.57
CA PRO A 106 14.42 -7.29 9.58
C PRO A 106 15.09 -6.22 8.74
N GLU A 107 16.38 -6.38 8.45
CA GLU A 107 17.12 -5.39 7.66
C GLU A 107 16.57 -5.26 6.24
N ASN A 108 15.93 -6.32 5.73
CA ASN A 108 15.28 -6.31 4.43
C ASN A 108 13.94 -7.05 4.47
N VAL A 109 13.04 -6.60 3.61
CA VAL A 109 11.79 -7.27 3.30
C VAL A 109 11.67 -7.37 1.80
N ARG A 110 11.43 -8.57 1.28
CA ARG A 110 11.16 -8.77 -0.14
C ARG A 110 9.72 -8.44 -0.45
N VAL A 111 9.52 -7.66 -1.51
CA VAL A 111 8.22 -7.33 -2.07
C VAL A 111 8.13 -7.99 -3.44
N TYR A 112 7.11 -8.81 -3.64
CA TYR A 112 6.76 -9.37 -4.93
C TYR A 112 5.65 -8.53 -5.55
N PHE A 113 5.61 -8.44 -6.87
CA PHE A 113 4.59 -7.66 -7.56
C PHE A 113 4.16 -8.32 -8.88
N VAL A 114 2.94 -8.00 -9.28
CA VAL A 114 2.41 -8.23 -10.63
C VAL A 114 1.76 -6.94 -11.09
N VAL A 115 2.10 -6.51 -12.31
CA VAL A 115 1.51 -5.35 -12.98
C VAL A 115 0.89 -5.80 -14.28
N ARG A 116 -0.40 -5.54 -14.47
CA ARG A 116 -1.13 -5.91 -15.69
C ARG A 116 -1.75 -4.68 -16.34
N PHE A 117 -1.68 -4.65 -17.66
CA PHE A 117 -2.18 -3.58 -18.51
C PHE A 117 -3.39 -4.07 -19.32
N ASP A 118 -4.38 -3.21 -19.57
CA ASP A 118 -5.58 -3.55 -20.35
C ASP A 118 -5.31 -3.67 -21.87
N ARG A 119 -4.17 -3.17 -22.32
CA ARG A 119 -3.71 -3.28 -23.71
C ARG A 119 -2.24 -3.68 -23.78
N PRO A 120 -1.78 -4.31 -24.89
CA PRO A 120 -0.38 -4.70 -25.03
C PRO A 120 0.52 -3.47 -25.06
N PHE A 121 1.69 -3.56 -24.46
CA PHE A 121 2.74 -2.57 -24.63
C PHE A 121 3.57 -2.89 -25.87
N ASP A 122 3.99 -1.85 -26.59
CA ASP A 122 4.75 -1.97 -27.82
C ASP A 122 6.17 -2.49 -27.56
N ARG A 123 6.75 -2.06 -26.42
CA ARG A 123 8.13 -2.39 -26.02
C ARG A 123 8.27 -2.30 -24.50
N LEU A 124 9.12 -3.17 -23.94
CA LEU A 124 9.58 -3.05 -22.57
C LEU A 124 11.05 -2.67 -22.56
N ASP A 125 11.37 -1.53 -21.98
CA ASP A 125 12.75 -1.10 -21.76
C ASP A 125 13.11 -1.21 -20.27
N GLY A 126 14.40 -1.27 -19.96
CA GLY A 126 14.90 -1.31 -18.58
C GLY A 126 16.09 -0.40 -18.36
N TRP A 127 16.36 -0.12 -17.10
CA TRP A 127 17.59 0.58 -16.70
C TRP A 127 18.13 0.04 -15.38
N VAL A 128 19.45 0.06 -15.26
CA VAL A 128 20.17 -0.25 -14.02
C VAL A 128 21.30 0.78 -13.87
N GLY A 129 21.19 1.64 -12.87
CA GLY A 129 22.09 2.78 -12.71
C GLY A 129 22.05 3.67 -13.95
N THR A 130 23.19 3.85 -14.59
CA THR A 130 23.34 4.67 -15.81
C THR A 130 23.19 3.87 -17.11
N ARG A 131 22.94 2.56 -17.05
CA ARG A 131 22.81 1.70 -18.23
C ARG A 131 21.34 1.55 -18.61
N ARG A 132 21.09 1.64 -19.92
CA ARG A 132 19.76 1.40 -20.52
C ARG A 132 19.78 0.11 -21.32
N TYR A 133 18.63 -0.54 -21.37
CA TYR A 133 18.36 -1.76 -22.12
C TYR A 133 17.05 -1.58 -22.85
N SER A 134 17.00 -1.89 -24.13
CA SER A 134 15.77 -1.77 -24.94
C SER A 134 15.25 -3.12 -25.38
N GLY A 135 13.93 -3.28 -25.37
CA GLY A 135 13.28 -4.51 -25.87
C GLY A 135 13.62 -5.73 -25.03
N ILE A 136 13.56 -5.62 -23.72
CA ILE A 136 13.94 -6.69 -22.79
C ILE A 136 12.76 -7.59 -22.41
N ASP A 137 13.07 -8.85 -22.10
CA ASP A 137 12.13 -9.80 -21.50
C ASP A 137 12.37 -9.97 -20.00
N SER A 138 13.54 -9.62 -19.49
CA SER A 138 13.87 -9.69 -18.07
C SER A 138 14.90 -8.62 -17.68
N LEU A 139 14.93 -8.29 -16.39
CA LEU A 139 15.90 -7.37 -15.82
C LEU A 139 16.31 -7.84 -14.42
N GLU A 140 17.60 -7.77 -14.15
CA GLU A 140 18.14 -7.84 -12.78
C GLU A 140 18.73 -6.47 -12.42
N GLY A 141 18.21 -5.87 -11.36
CA GLY A 141 18.66 -4.58 -10.84
C GLY A 141 19.93 -4.69 -9.98
N SER A 142 20.41 -3.55 -9.53
CA SER A 142 21.60 -3.51 -8.68
C SER A 142 21.40 -4.21 -7.35
N SER A 143 22.41 -4.98 -6.94
CA SER A 143 22.54 -5.51 -5.58
C SER A 143 23.21 -4.53 -4.61
N GLU A 144 23.72 -3.41 -5.11
CA GLU A 144 24.37 -2.41 -4.28
C GLU A 144 23.33 -1.68 -3.44
N ILE A 145 23.50 -1.79 -2.12
CA ILE A 145 22.73 -1.03 -1.14
C ILE A 145 23.43 0.30 -0.96
N THR A 146 22.93 1.34 -1.57
CA THR A 146 23.45 2.69 -1.35
C THR A 146 22.95 3.19 0.00
N ARG A 147 23.73 3.00 1.05
CA ARG A 147 23.45 3.57 2.38
C ARG A 147 23.82 5.05 2.35
N ARG A 148 22.84 5.94 2.32
CA ARG A 148 23.07 7.38 2.46
C ARG A 148 22.64 7.89 3.83
N HIS A 149 23.37 8.89 4.32
CA HIS A 149 23.04 9.55 5.56
C HIS A 149 21.74 10.39 5.40
N PRO A 150 20.82 10.42 6.37
CA PRO A 150 19.57 11.20 6.28
C PRO A 150 19.73 12.69 5.92
N ARG A 151 20.90 13.28 6.20
CA ARG A 151 21.22 14.68 5.83
C ARG A 151 21.48 14.88 4.33
N GLU A 152 21.70 13.80 3.58
CA GLU A 152 21.95 13.83 2.13
C GLU A 152 20.64 13.54 1.33
N ALA A 153 19.50 13.51 2.03
CA ALA A 153 18.20 13.11 1.48
C ALA A 153 17.74 13.93 0.26
N LEU A 154 18.21 15.17 0.09
CA LEU A 154 17.87 15.98 -1.08
C LEU A 154 18.57 15.52 -2.37
N SER A 155 19.67 14.76 -2.25
CA SER A 155 20.41 14.22 -3.40
C SER A 155 19.86 12.86 -3.89
N TYR A 156 18.88 12.26 -3.22
CA TYR A 156 18.35 10.96 -3.65
C TYR A 156 17.58 11.06 -4.98
N LEU A 157 16.99 12.22 -5.27
CA LEU A 157 16.24 12.46 -6.51
C LEU A 157 17.13 12.37 -7.76
N ASP A 158 18.43 12.60 -7.61
CA ASP A 158 19.41 12.51 -8.68
C ASP A 158 20.21 11.20 -8.62
N SER A 159 19.82 10.28 -7.74
CA SER A 159 20.53 9.01 -7.61
C SER A 159 20.08 8.02 -8.68
N PRO A 160 21.01 7.29 -9.29
CA PRO A 160 20.68 6.21 -10.21
C PRO A 160 19.78 5.18 -9.54
N THR A 161 18.77 4.75 -10.27
CA THR A 161 17.77 3.76 -9.83
C THR A 161 17.82 2.52 -10.73
N SER A 162 16.91 1.58 -10.52
CA SER A 162 16.69 0.44 -11.42
C SER A 162 15.20 0.29 -11.67
N GLY A 163 14.84 -0.11 -12.86
CA GLY A 163 13.43 -0.33 -13.17
C GLY A 163 13.17 -0.64 -14.62
N VAL A 164 11.90 -0.66 -14.96
CA VAL A 164 11.43 -0.91 -16.33
C VAL A 164 10.41 0.14 -16.75
N ALA A 165 10.28 0.34 -18.07
CA ALA A 165 9.30 1.20 -18.69
C ALA A 165 8.54 0.44 -19.78
N ALA A 166 7.21 0.35 -19.63
CA ALA A 166 6.33 -0.15 -20.68
C ALA A 166 5.95 1.02 -21.60
N HIS A 167 6.25 0.87 -22.91
CA HIS A 167 6.04 1.92 -23.91
C HIS A 167 4.80 1.69 -24.77
N TYR A 168 4.16 2.79 -25.16
CA TYR A 168 2.92 2.82 -25.92
C TYR A 168 2.90 4.00 -26.89
N GLY A 169 2.47 3.78 -28.14
CA GLY A 169 1.98 4.86 -28.96
C GLY A 169 0.57 5.28 -28.50
N VAL A 170 0.39 6.53 -28.11
CA VAL A 170 -0.89 7.05 -27.63
C VAL A 170 -1.37 8.25 -28.45
N ARG A 171 -2.70 8.40 -28.55
CA ARG A 171 -3.37 9.57 -29.13
C ARG A 171 -4.14 10.34 -28.08
N THR A 172 -4.46 11.58 -28.40
CA THR A 172 -5.34 12.42 -27.58
C THR A 172 -6.66 11.71 -27.26
N GLY A 173 -6.97 11.58 -25.97
CA GLY A 173 -8.15 10.86 -25.49
C GLY A 173 -7.95 9.37 -25.20
N ASP A 174 -6.83 8.79 -25.59
CA ASP A 174 -6.52 7.39 -25.26
C ASP A 174 -6.47 7.17 -23.75
N ARG A 175 -6.89 5.99 -23.36
CA ARG A 175 -6.83 5.53 -21.97
C ARG A 175 -6.04 4.24 -21.86
N ILE A 176 -5.24 4.14 -20.81
CA ILE A 176 -4.57 2.89 -20.40
C ILE A 176 -4.97 2.62 -18.97
N HIS A 177 -5.46 1.41 -18.71
CA HIS A 177 -5.72 0.95 -17.35
C HIS A 177 -4.58 0.05 -16.89
N VAL A 178 -4.16 0.26 -15.63
CA VAL A 178 -3.10 -0.51 -15.01
C VAL A 178 -3.61 -1.07 -13.69
N ARG A 179 -3.39 -2.35 -13.46
CA ARG A 179 -3.61 -3.00 -12.17
C ARG A 179 -2.27 -3.43 -11.60
N THR A 180 -2.08 -3.16 -10.33
CA THR A 180 -0.86 -3.55 -9.62
C THR A 180 -1.24 -4.28 -8.35
N ALA A 181 -0.67 -5.45 -8.14
CA ALA A 181 -0.78 -6.15 -6.86
C ALA A 181 0.60 -6.42 -6.29
N VAL A 182 0.69 -6.44 -4.98
CA VAL A 182 1.91 -6.76 -4.24
C VAL A 182 1.66 -7.90 -3.27
N SER A 183 2.73 -8.60 -2.93
CA SER A 183 2.75 -9.64 -1.92
C SER A 183 4.07 -9.61 -1.16
N TYR A 184 4.04 -9.98 0.11
CA TYR A 184 5.23 -10.26 0.91
C TYR A 184 5.54 -11.77 0.97
N VAL A 185 4.70 -12.61 0.34
CA VAL A 185 4.78 -14.07 0.38
C VAL A 185 5.46 -14.61 -0.88
N SER A 186 4.88 -14.34 -2.06
CA SER A 186 5.42 -14.79 -3.35
C SER A 186 4.84 -14.02 -4.53
N THR A 187 5.42 -14.21 -5.72
CA THR A 187 4.88 -13.67 -6.99
C THR A 187 3.52 -14.31 -7.31
N GLU A 188 3.37 -15.61 -7.05
CA GLU A 188 2.11 -16.32 -7.22
C GLU A 188 1.01 -15.71 -6.35
N ASN A 189 1.33 -15.37 -5.10
CA ASN A 189 0.37 -14.73 -4.22
C ASN A 189 0.04 -13.29 -4.65
N ALA A 190 1.00 -12.55 -5.20
CA ALA A 190 0.72 -11.25 -5.83
C ALA A 190 -0.24 -11.40 -7.02
N ARG A 191 -0.09 -12.47 -7.81
CA ARG A 191 -0.99 -12.80 -8.91
C ARG A 191 -2.40 -13.16 -8.42
N GLU A 192 -2.49 -13.93 -7.35
CA GLU A 192 -3.77 -14.27 -6.71
C GLU A 192 -4.47 -13.01 -6.16
N ASN A 193 -3.74 -12.13 -5.49
CA ASN A 193 -4.26 -10.84 -5.05
C ASN A 193 -4.83 -10.04 -6.24
N LEU A 194 -4.13 -10.00 -7.37
CA LEU A 194 -4.59 -9.32 -8.57
C LEU A 194 -5.87 -9.97 -9.15
N THR A 195 -5.93 -11.29 -9.18
CA THR A 195 -7.03 -12.05 -9.79
C THR A 195 -8.28 -12.00 -8.92
N HIS A 196 -8.13 -12.14 -7.62
CA HIS A 196 -9.22 -12.15 -6.65
C HIS A 196 -9.85 -10.76 -6.46
N ASP A 197 -9.02 -9.74 -6.29
CA ASP A 197 -9.47 -8.40 -5.93
C ASP A 197 -9.90 -7.55 -7.14
N ALA A 198 -9.41 -7.85 -8.34
CA ALA A 198 -9.63 -7.05 -9.53
C ALA A 198 -10.14 -7.90 -10.71
N THR A 199 -11.39 -8.35 -10.61
CA THR A 199 -12.03 -9.20 -11.62
C THR A 199 -12.44 -8.45 -12.90
N THR A 200 -12.46 -7.12 -12.89
CA THR A 200 -12.95 -6.30 -13.99
C THR A 200 -11.97 -5.20 -14.38
N TRP A 201 -11.98 -4.78 -15.66
CA TRP A 201 -11.30 -3.58 -16.14
C TRP A 201 -12.16 -2.31 -16.04
N ASP A 202 -13.40 -2.40 -15.54
CA ASP A 202 -14.25 -1.22 -15.28
C ASP A 202 -13.74 -0.47 -14.04
N PHE A 203 -12.91 0.55 -14.30
CA PHE A 203 -12.35 1.42 -13.26
C PHE A 203 -13.43 2.06 -12.39
N ASP A 204 -14.53 2.51 -13.01
CA ASP A 204 -15.60 3.20 -12.29
C ASP A 204 -16.40 2.24 -11.39
N ALA A 205 -16.51 0.97 -11.77
CA ALA A 205 -17.09 -0.07 -10.89
C ALA A 205 -16.22 -0.31 -9.65
N VAL A 206 -14.90 -0.42 -9.83
CA VAL A 206 -13.95 -0.58 -8.71
C VAL A 206 -13.96 0.66 -7.80
N ARG A 207 -13.97 1.85 -8.38
CA ARG A 207 -14.09 3.11 -7.63
C ARG A 207 -15.36 3.15 -6.79
N ARG A 208 -16.53 2.85 -7.38
CA ARG A 208 -17.81 2.80 -6.63
C ARG A 208 -17.79 1.77 -5.50
N ALA A 209 -17.16 0.63 -5.73
CA ALA A 209 -17.00 -0.40 -4.68
C ALA A 209 -16.11 0.09 -3.53
N ALA A 210 -15.01 0.78 -3.83
CA ALA A 210 -14.15 1.39 -2.83
C ALA A 210 -14.87 2.49 -2.03
N GLU A 211 -15.64 3.34 -2.70
CA GLU A 211 -16.47 4.37 -2.07
C GLU A 211 -17.53 3.75 -1.13
N ALA A 212 -18.25 2.72 -1.60
CA ALA A 212 -19.23 2.00 -0.79
C ALA A 212 -18.58 1.36 0.45
N ARG A 213 -17.38 0.79 0.30
CA ARG A 213 -16.62 0.21 1.41
C ARG A 213 -16.23 1.27 2.46
N TRP A 214 -15.79 2.44 2.03
CA TRP A 214 -15.49 3.55 2.93
C TRP A 214 -16.74 4.08 3.62
N ASN A 215 -17.86 4.18 2.91
CA ASN A 215 -19.14 4.58 3.48
C ASN A 215 -19.64 3.58 4.54
N ASP A 216 -19.46 2.26 4.33
CA ASP A 216 -19.75 1.24 5.35
C ASP A 216 -18.89 1.42 6.61
N VAL A 217 -17.60 1.71 6.43
CA VAL A 217 -16.69 1.92 7.55
C VAL A 217 -17.02 3.19 8.33
N LEU A 218 -17.18 4.31 7.64
CA LEU A 218 -17.41 5.63 8.26
C LEU A 218 -18.85 5.78 8.79
N GLY A 219 -19.81 5.16 8.12
CA GLY A 219 -21.22 5.19 8.48
C GLY A 219 -21.58 4.35 9.73
N ARG A 220 -20.61 3.68 10.35
CA ARG A 220 -20.84 3.01 11.65
C ARG A 220 -21.07 3.98 12.82
N ILE A 221 -20.71 5.21 12.64
CA ILE A 221 -21.05 6.31 13.55
C ILE A 221 -21.72 7.38 12.72
N GLU A 222 -23.02 7.53 12.92
CA GLU A 222 -23.81 8.62 12.32
C GLU A 222 -23.94 9.74 13.33
N VAL A 223 -23.67 10.98 12.88
CA VAL A 223 -23.73 12.19 13.71
C VAL A 223 -24.71 13.15 13.09
N GLU A 224 -25.64 13.65 13.89
CA GLU A 224 -26.62 14.64 13.48
C GLU A 224 -26.43 15.97 14.25
N GLY A 225 -26.76 17.06 13.59
CA GLY A 225 -26.63 18.41 14.17
C GLY A 225 -25.22 18.97 14.05
N GLY A 226 -25.06 20.22 14.47
CA GLY A 226 -23.81 20.95 14.35
C GLY A 226 -23.62 21.61 12.98
N ALA A 227 -22.56 22.43 12.86
CA ALA A 227 -22.19 23.08 11.60
C ALA A 227 -21.49 22.08 10.66
N GLU A 228 -21.54 22.35 9.36
CA GLU A 228 -20.88 21.51 8.33
C GLU A 228 -19.40 21.31 8.63
N GLU A 229 -18.69 22.33 9.10
CA GLU A 229 -17.27 22.26 9.48
C GLU A 229 -17.01 21.26 10.63
N GLN A 230 -17.93 21.16 11.56
CA GLN A 230 -17.84 20.20 12.67
C GLN A 230 -18.04 18.76 12.16
N MET A 231 -19.01 18.57 11.28
CA MET A 231 -19.25 17.27 10.62
C MET A 231 -18.04 16.85 9.79
N ARG A 232 -17.47 17.77 9.02
CA ARG A 232 -16.26 17.53 8.22
C ARG A 232 -15.07 17.16 9.11
N THR A 233 -14.88 17.86 10.21
CA THR A 233 -13.82 17.55 11.18
C THR A 233 -14.03 16.17 11.80
N PHE A 234 -15.25 15.85 12.21
CA PHE A 234 -15.57 14.55 12.80
C PHE A 234 -15.24 13.39 11.85
N TYR A 235 -15.77 13.41 10.62
CA TYR A 235 -15.54 12.33 9.67
C TYR A 235 -14.09 12.27 9.17
N SER A 236 -13.39 13.40 9.07
CA SER A 236 -11.97 13.43 8.78
C SER A 236 -11.14 12.78 9.89
N CYS A 237 -11.49 13.01 11.15
CA CYS A 237 -10.85 12.36 12.29
C CYS A 237 -11.17 10.86 12.34
N LEU A 238 -12.44 10.49 12.10
CA LEU A 238 -12.83 9.08 12.05
C LEU A 238 -12.11 8.33 10.94
N TYR A 239 -12.01 8.92 9.74
CA TYR A 239 -11.22 8.38 8.62
C TYR A 239 -9.76 8.12 9.03
N ARG A 240 -9.10 9.11 9.63
CA ARG A 240 -7.71 8.96 10.09
C ARG A 240 -7.56 7.89 11.17
N SER A 241 -8.56 7.72 12.03
CA SER A 241 -8.54 6.71 13.09
C SER A 241 -8.60 5.28 12.58
N VAL A 242 -9.04 5.05 11.34
CA VAL A 242 -9.15 3.71 10.74
C VAL A 242 -8.12 3.43 9.64
N LEU A 243 -7.15 4.35 9.43
CA LEU A 243 -6.04 4.13 8.48
C LEU A 243 -4.98 3.17 9.04
N PHE A 244 -4.85 3.08 10.36
CA PHE A 244 -3.86 2.27 11.06
C PHE A 244 -4.49 1.54 12.25
N PRO A 245 -3.98 0.36 12.62
CA PRO A 245 -2.91 -0.41 11.99
C PRO A 245 -3.33 -0.98 10.62
N ARG A 246 -2.35 -1.22 9.74
CA ARG A 246 -2.58 -1.82 8.42
C ARG A 246 -2.55 -3.34 8.47
N LYS A 247 -3.34 -3.98 7.60
CA LYS A 247 -3.26 -5.41 7.34
C LYS A 247 -1.88 -5.77 6.78
N PHE A 248 -1.22 -6.73 7.40
CA PHE A 248 0.06 -7.29 6.96
C PHE A 248 -0.05 -8.81 6.78
N TYR A 249 -1.21 -9.24 6.33
CA TYR A 249 -1.52 -10.63 5.99
C TYR A 249 -2.16 -10.69 4.61
N GLU A 250 -2.16 -11.84 4.03
CA GLU A 250 -2.72 -12.12 2.71
C GLU A 250 -3.65 -13.33 2.79
N VAL A 251 -4.48 -13.48 1.74
CA VAL A 251 -5.36 -14.63 1.59
C VAL A 251 -4.87 -15.41 0.37
N THR A 252 -4.57 -16.68 0.55
CA THR A 252 -4.15 -17.56 -0.53
C THR A 252 -5.33 -17.97 -1.42
N ALA A 253 -5.05 -18.58 -2.57
CA ALA A 253 -6.07 -19.13 -3.45
C ALA A 253 -6.99 -20.16 -2.76
N SER A 254 -6.48 -20.88 -1.75
CA SER A 254 -7.27 -21.81 -0.92
C SER A 254 -8.14 -21.11 0.13
N GLY A 255 -8.03 -19.78 0.28
CA GLY A 255 -8.73 -19.00 1.30
C GLY A 255 -8.05 -19.01 2.68
N GLU A 256 -6.83 -19.53 2.78
CA GLU A 256 -6.05 -19.50 4.01
C GLU A 256 -5.44 -18.14 4.24
N ILE A 257 -5.44 -17.70 5.50
CA ILE A 257 -4.81 -16.45 5.92
C ILE A 257 -3.36 -16.73 6.27
N MET A 258 -2.46 -16.06 5.56
CA MET A 258 -1.02 -16.21 5.70
C MET A 258 -0.35 -14.83 5.84
N HIS A 259 0.81 -14.77 6.46
CA HIS A 259 1.61 -13.56 6.50
C HIS A 259 3.10 -13.89 6.43
N TYR A 260 3.87 -12.97 5.89
CA TYR A 260 5.31 -12.94 6.10
C TYR A 260 5.57 -12.39 7.50
N SER A 261 6.27 -13.15 8.33
CA SER A 261 6.65 -12.70 9.66
C SER A 261 7.79 -11.69 9.57
N PRO A 262 7.56 -10.42 9.93
CA PRO A 262 8.62 -9.43 9.95
C PRO A 262 9.55 -9.59 11.16
N TYR A 263 9.40 -10.65 11.93
CA TYR A 263 10.15 -10.93 13.14
C TYR A 263 11.18 -12.03 12.93
N ASN A 264 10.82 -13.09 12.20
CA ASN A 264 11.70 -14.24 11.95
C ASN A 264 11.95 -14.54 10.46
N GLY A 265 11.25 -13.85 9.54
CA GLY A 265 11.41 -14.00 8.10
C GLY A 265 10.68 -15.19 7.48
N GLU A 266 9.86 -15.90 8.24
CA GLU A 266 9.09 -17.06 7.75
C GLU A 266 7.71 -16.65 7.23
N VAL A 267 7.13 -17.44 6.33
CA VAL A 267 5.73 -17.33 5.94
C VAL A 267 4.90 -18.25 6.82
N LEU A 268 4.00 -17.67 7.60
CA LEU A 268 3.26 -18.33 8.66
C LEU A 268 1.74 -18.11 8.53
N PRO A 269 0.92 -19.04 9.06
CA PRO A 269 -0.52 -18.88 9.03
C PRO A 269 -1.02 -17.86 10.05
N GLY A 270 -2.12 -17.19 9.70
CA GLY A 270 -2.87 -16.30 10.58
C GLY A 270 -2.67 -14.81 10.29
N TYR A 271 -3.37 -14.00 11.07
CA TYR A 271 -3.37 -12.55 10.93
C TYR A 271 -2.06 -11.92 11.39
N MET A 272 -1.66 -10.86 10.69
CA MET A 272 -0.61 -9.94 11.11
C MET A 272 -1.05 -8.50 10.79
N TYR A 273 -0.73 -7.56 11.68
CA TYR A 273 -0.98 -6.13 11.52
C TYR A 273 0.27 -5.33 11.85
N THR A 274 0.43 -4.20 11.19
CA THR A 274 1.62 -3.36 11.32
C THR A 274 1.29 -1.87 11.32
N ASP A 275 2.31 -1.03 11.46
CA ASP A 275 2.26 0.43 11.41
C ASP A 275 1.39 1.05 12.51
N THR A 276 1.69 0.69 13.75
CA THR A 276 1.07 1.31 14.92
C THR A 276 2.01 1.40 16.11
N GLY A 277 1.95 2.53 16.81
CA GLY A 277 2.58 2.76 18.10
C GLY A 277 1.56 2.57 19.22
N PHE A 278 1.83 1.66 20.14
CA PHE A 278 0.85 1.31 21.18
C PHE A 278 0.76 2.37 22.27
N TRP A 279 1.85 3.07 22.56
CA TRP A 279 1.83 4.23 23.48
C TRP A 279 0.88 5.33 23.01
N ASP A 280 0.81 5.57 21.70
CA ASP A 280 -0.05 6.58 21.10
C ASP A 280 -1.52 6.15 21.09
N THR A 281 -1.80 4.87 20.92
CA THR A 281 -3.12 4.37 20.49
C THR A 281 -3.91 3.65 21.57
N PHE A 282 -3.28 3.16 22.65
CA PHE A 282 -3.95 2.30 23.65
C PHE A 282 -5.06 3.02 24.43
N ARG A 283 -4.96 4.36 24.61
CA ARG A 283 -5.91 5.13 25.42
C ARG A 283 -7.23 5.40 24.71
N SER A 284 -7.20 5.60 23.38
CA SER A 284 -8.36 6.05 22.63
C SER A 284 -8.67 5.17 21.43
N LEU A 285 -7.72 4.90 20.54
CA LEU A 285 -7.98 4.16 19.31
C LEU A 285 -8.43 2.72 19.60
N PHE A 286 -7.71 1.96 20.40
CA PHE A 286 -8.09 0.58 20.70
C PHE A 286 -9.41 0.44 21.48
N PRO A 287 -9.75 1.31 22.45
CA PRO A 287 -11.10 1.41 22.99
C PRO A 287 -12.18 1.69 21.94
N LEU A 288 -11.93 2.60 21.00
CA LEU A 288 -12.84 2.88 19.87
C LEU A 288 -13.01 1.64 18.98
N LEU A 289 -11.91 1.00 18.58
CA LEU A 289 -11.97 -0.23 17.77
C LEU A 289 -12.73 -1.37 18.48
N ASN A 290 -12.58 -1.50 19.79
CA ASN A 290 -13.36 -2.46 20.58
C ASN A 290 -14.87 -2.17 20.55
N LEU A 291 -15.25 -0.91 20.47
CA LEU A 291 -16.65 -0.50 20.50
C LEU A 291 -17.29 -0.54 19.13
N VAL A 292 -16.61 0.01 18.11
CA VAL A 292 -17.20 0.28 16.78
C VAL A 292 -16.80 -0.80 15.76
N TYR A 293 -15.56 -1.33 15.87
CA TYR A 293 -15.00 -2.29 14.91
C TYR A 293 -14.50 -3.59 15.59
N PRO A 294 -15.33 -4.28 16.36
CA PRO A 294 -14.89 -5.40 17.21
C PRO A 294 -14.30 -6.58 16.43
N SER A 295 -14.76 -6.84 15.20
CA SER A 295 -14.21 -7.89 14.33
C SER A 295 -12.78 -7.56 13.90
N VAL A 296 -12.54 -6.35 13.41
CA VAL A 296 -11.18 -5.90 13.02
C VAL A 296 -10.24 -5.94 14.22
N ASN A 297 -10.71 -5.46 15.39
CA ASN A 297 -9.89 -5.55 16.59
C ASN A 297 -9.60 -7.01 17.01
N ALA A 298 -10.50 -7.95 16.68
CA ALA A 298 -10.25 -9.37 16.91
C ALA A 298 -9.06 -9.90 16.09
N GLU A 299 -9.00 -9.53 14.83
CA GLU A 299 -7.89 -9.89 13.94
C GLU A 299 -6.58 -9.25 14.40
N ILE A 300 -6.60 -7.98 14.81
CA ILE A 300 -5.42 -7.29 15.37
C ILE A 300 -4.90 -8.01 16.61
N GLN A 301 -5.79 -8.46 17.50
CA GLN A 301 -5.40 -9.19 18.71
C GLN A 301 -4.76 -10.55 18.37
N GLN A 302 -5.24 -11.23 17.33
CA GLN A 302 -4.60 -12.45 16.84
C GLN A 302 -3.21 -12.15 16.27
N GLY A 303 -3.07 -11.05 15.52
CA GLY A 303 -1.77 -10.59 15.03
C GLY A 303 -0.78 -10.30 16.17
N LEU A 304 -1.23 -9.68 17.26
CA LEU A 304 -0.40 -9.47 18.46
C LEU A 304 0.01 -10.78 19.12
N ALA A 305 -0.89 -11.75 19.18
CA ALA A 305 -0.56 -13.08 19.70
C ALA A 305 0.47 -13.80 18.81
N ASN A 306 0.36 -13.68 17.48
CA ASN A 306 1.34 -14.20 16.54
C ASN A 306 2.70 -13.50 16.73
N THR A 307 2.71 -12.16 16.81
CA THR A 307 3.93 -11.40 17.11
C THR A 307 4.64 -11.92 18.35
N ALA A 308 3.89 -12.16 19.44
CA ALA A 308 4.49 -12.67 20.68
C ALA A 308 5.04 -14.10 20.54
N ARG A 309 4.41 -14.98 19.74
CA ARG A 309 4.91 -16.33 19.46
C ARG A 309 6.16 -16.32 18.58
N GLU A 310 6.22 -15.46 17.61
CA GLU A 310 7.24 -15.38 16.57
C GLU A 310 8.50 -14.64 17.03
N SER A 311 8.36 -13.68 17.94
CA SER A 311 9.46 -12.85 18.43
C SER A 311 9.78 -13.00 19.92
N GLY A 312 8.91 -13.64 20.68
CA GLY A 312 9.07 -13.85 22.13
C GLY A 312 8.48 -12.73 23.00
N PHE A 313 8.01 -11.60 22.42
CA PHE A 313 7.41 -10.49 23.18
C PHE A 313 6.44 -9.64 22.37
N LEU A 314 5.60 -8.86 23.04
CA LEU A 314 4.69 -7.92 22.42
C LEU A 314 5.42 -6.63 21.97
N PRO A 315 5.06 -6.03 20.83
CA PRO A 315 5.75 -4.85 20.32
C PRO A 315 5.33 -3.57 21.07
N GLU A 316 6.25 -2.64 21.25
CA GLU A 316 5.92 -1.27 21.63
C GLU A 316 5.50 -0.44 20.40
N TRP A 317 6.13 -0.72 19.28
CA TRP A 317 5.83 -0.19 17.96
C TRP A 317 6.06 -1.28 16.91
N ALA A 318 5.11 -1.45 16.01
CA ALA A 318 5.24 -2.33 14.84
C ALA A 318 5.35 -1.50 13.56
N SER A 319 6.39 -1.76 12.69
CA SER A 319 6.61 -0.94 11.49
C SER A 319 7.51 -1.59 10.41
N PRO A 320 7.12 -2.61 9.71
CA PRO A 320 6.86 -3.96 10.20
C PRO A 320 7.99 -4.46 11.10
N GLY A 321 7.67 -5.39 12.00
CA GLY A 321 8.57 -5.87 13.04
C GLY A 321 8.73 -4.89 14.21
N HIS A 322 9.56 -5.24 15.16
CA HIS A 322 9.80 -4.41 16.34
C HIS A 322 10.51 -3.11 15.99
N ARG A 323 10.00 -2.02 16.54
CA ARG A 323 10.61 -0.72 16.47
C ARG A 323 11.09 -0.34 17.87
N GLY A 324 12.39 -0.13 18.03
CA GLY A 324 13.01 0.21 19.30
C GLY A 324 12.79 1.67 19.71
N CYS A 325 11.54 2.10 19.83
CA CYS A 325 11.16 3.45 20.26
C CYS A 325 9.93 3.39 21.15
N MET A 326 9.62 4.52 21.83
CA MET A 326 8.58 4.68 22.83
C MET A 326 8.86 3.96 24.15
N VAL A 327 8.03 4.22 25.14
CA VAL A 327 8.18 3.71 26.49
C VAL A 327 6.95 2.91 26.93
N GLY A 328 7.16 1.97 27.83
CA GLY A 328 6.11 1.19 28.46
C GLY A 328 5.75 -0.07 27.72
N ASN A 329 4.79 -0.83 28.26
CA ASN A 329 4.26 -2.07 27.70
C ASN A 329 2.77 -1.88 27.35
N ASN A 330 2.50 -0.95 26.44
CA ASN A 330 1.15 -0.52 26.14
C ASN A 330 0.37 -1.51 25.27
N SER A 331 1.06 -2.34 24.49
CA SER A 331 0.46 -3.44 23.75
C SER A 331 -0.18 -4.48 24.68
N ALA A 332 0.44 -4.75 25.85
CA ALA A 332 -0.18 -5.61 26.86
C ALA A 332 -1.50 -5.02 27.40
N SER A 333 -1.57 -3.70 27.59
CA SER A 333 -2.81 -3.02 27.97
C SER A 333 -3.90 -3.17 26.91
N VAL A 334 -3.53 -3.11 25.61
CA VAL A 334 -4.44 -3.35 24.48
C VAL A 334 -5.01 -4.76 24.52
N VAL A 335 -4.18 -5.77 24.74
CA VAL A 335 -4.59 -7.18 24.86
C VAL A 335 -5.52 -7.38 26.08
N ALA A 336 -5.14 -6.85 27.23
CA ALA A 336 -5.92 -6.97 28.48
C ALA A 336 -7.31 -6.32 28.38
N THR A 337 -7.43 -5.18 27.73
CA THR A 337 -8.72 -4.45 27.58
C THR A 337 -9.76 -5.28 26.85
N ARG A 338 -9.35 -6.09 25.89
CA ARG A 338 -10.26 -6.98 25.18
C ARG A 338 -10.68 -8.19 26.03
N SER A 339 -9.73 -8.82 26.71
CA SER A 339 -9.99 -10.00 27.55
C SER A 339 -11.04 -9.72 28.62
N SER A 340 -11.01 -8.54 29.24
CA SER A 340 -11.98 -8.10 30.26
C SER A 340 -13.40 -7.91 29.72
N ARG A 341 -13.57 -7.63 28.42
CA ARG A 341 -14.91 -7.51 27.78
C ARG A 341 -15.46 -8.86 27.30
N ALA A 342 -14.62 -9.77 26.85
CA ALA A 342 -15.05 -11.10 26.44
C ALA A 342 -15.61 -11.93 27.60
N SER A 343 -15.17 -11.66 28.84
CA SER A 343 -15.61 -12.34 30.05
C SER A 343 -16.89 -11.76 30.68
N ARG A 344 -17.46 -10.66 30.18
CA ARG A 344 -18.72 -10.13 30.70
C ARG A 344 -19.90 -10.93 30.13
N PRO A 345 -20.72 -11.59 30.95
CA PRO A 345 -21.92 -12.28 30.47
C PRO A 345 -22.85 -11.27 29.78
N LYS A 346 -23.40 -11.65 28.62
CA LYS A 346 -24.45 -10.86 27.95
C LYS A 346 -25.55 -10.58 28.96
N ARG A 347 -25.75 -9.34 29.34
CA ARG A 347 -26.94 -8.96 30.15
C ARG A 347 -28.15 -9.35 29.35
N SER A 348 -28.86 -10.38 29.80
CA SER A 348 -30.17 -10.73 29.30
C SER A 348 -31.07 -9.51 29.49
N GLY A 349 -31.55 -8.92 28.38
CA GLY A 349 -32.46 -7.80 28.42
C GLY A 349 -33.75 -8.20 29.15
N ARG A 350 -33.90 -7.78 30.39
CA ARG A 350 -35.21 -7.79 31.04
C ARG A 350 -36.07 -6.76 30.31
N ARG A 351 -36.99 -7.21 29.50
CA ARG A 351 -38.16 -6.42 29.09
C ARG A 351 -38.89 -6.01 30.35
N SER A 352 -38.85 -4.75 30.73
CA SER A 352 -39.76 -4.21 31.72
C SER A 352 -41.11 -4.02 31.07
N THR A 353 -41.97 -4.96 31.25
CA THR A 353 -43.42 -4.71 31.16
C THR A 353 -43.79 -3.90 32.39
N ARG A 354 -44.07 -2.62 32.24
CA ARG A 354 -44.80 -1.82 33.23
C ARG A 354 -46.29 -1.92 32.88
N PRO A 355 -47.16 -2.03 33.89
CA PRO A 355 -48.58 -2.09 33.71
C PRO A 355 -49.19 -0.79 33.21
#